data_a3ffcff7c03b7c1eaa32fdaa7c5bd091
#
_entry.id   a3ffcff7c03b7c1eaa32fdaa7c5bd091
#
_cell.length_a   1.000
_cell.length_b   1.000
_cell.length_c   1.000
_cell.angle_alpha   90.00
_cell.angle_beta   90.00
_cell.angle_gamma   90.00
#
_symmetry.space_group_name_H-M   'P 1'
#
loop_
_entity.id
_entity.type
_entity.pdbx_description
1 polymer ?
#
loop_
_entity_poly.entity_id
_entity_poly.type
_entity_poly.pdbx_seq_one_letter_code
_entity_poly.pdbx_strand_id
1 'polypeptide(L)'
;DESYIVQGVSFDIREGEIVALLGRNGAGKTSTLRAIARVDSPEVRHGEIWLDHKPLHDMRSHQAARNGVGLVPEDRRIIQGLTVEENLQLAQIAPPIGWSIERVYDLFPRLGERRKQEGTTLSGGEQQMLAVARALVRDIKLLLLDEPYEGLAPVIVQEIEKTLQQIKALGMTTIIVEQTAVAALHLADRALILDMDQIVFDGTAHEVLDHVDLRH
;
A
#
# COMPACT_ATOMS: atom_id res chain seq x y z
N ASP A 1 17.58 16.27 20.41
CA ASP A 1 16.78 17.03 19.44
C ASP A 1 15.69 16.11 18.92
N GLU A 2 14.43 16.39 19.29
CA GLU A 2 13.27 15.64 18.84
C GLU A 2 12.91 16.16 17.43
N SER A 3 13.18 15.38 16.41
CA SER A 3 12.69 15.70 15.06
C SER A 3 11.28 15.15 14.92
N TYR A 4 10.32 16.03 14.72
CA TYR A 4 8.96 15.68 14.32
C TYR A 4 8.98 15.39 12.81
N ILE A 5 8.42 14.24 12.40
CA ILE A 5 8.46 13.79 11.01
C ILE A 5 7.16 14.10 10.27
N VAL A 6 6.03 14.16 10.98
CA VAL A 6 4.71 14.54 10.42
C VAL A 6 3.93 15.31 11.47
N GLN A 7 3.40 16.47 11.11
CA GLN A 7 2.58 17.32 12.01
C GLN A 7 1.34 17.82 11.28
N GLY A 8 0.17 17.67 11.92
CA GLY A 8 -1.05 18.30 11.44
C GLY A 8 -1.66 17.70 10.16
N VAL A 9 -1.32 16.46 9.82
CA VAL A 9 -1.95 15.74 8.71
C VAL A 9 -3.29 15.18 9.18
N SER A 10 -4.38 15.59 8.51
CA SER A 10 -5.73 15.06 8.75
C SER A 10 -6.44 14.82 7.43
N PHE A 11 -6.97 13.63 7.21
CA PHE A 11 -7.78 13.26 6.07
C PHE A 11 -8.66 12.05 6.39
N ASP A 12 -9.66 11.83 5.57
CA ASP A 12 -10.53 10.65 5.60
C ASP A 12 -10.45 9.90 4.28
N ILE A 13 -10.78 8.61 4.29
CA ILE A 13 -10.86 7.76 3.10
C ILE A 13 -12.16 6.98 3.15
N ARG A 14 -12.84 6.92 2.00
CA ARG A 14 -14.09 6.15 1.84
C ARG A 14 -13.77 4.71 1.53
N GLU A 15 -14.66 3.82 1.94
CA GLU A 15 -14.58 2.41 1.57
C GLU A 15 -14.57 2.24 0.03
N GLY A 16 -13.64 1.43 -0.47
CA GLY A 16 -13.45 1.19 -1.90
C GLY A 16 -12.72 2.31 -2.65
N GLU A 17 -12.37 3.41 -1.99
CA GLU A 17 -11.61 4.52 -2.59
C GLU A 17 -10.11 4.18 -2.67
N ILE A 18 -9.48 4.58 -3.77
CA ILE A 18 -8.01 4.63 -3.87
C ILE A 18 -7.56 6.08 -3.78
N VAL A 19 -6.75 6.37 -2.76
CA VAL A 19 -6.15 7.67 -2.54
C VAL A 19 -4.67 7.62 -2.84
N ALA A 20 -4.20 8.50 -3.73
CA ALA A 20 -2.78 8.73 -3.95
C ALA A 20 -2.26 9.81 -2.99
N LEU A 21 -1.31 9.46 -2.15
CA LEU A 21 -0.59 10.40 -1.30
C LEU A 21 0.72 10.76 -1.97
N LEU A 22 0.79 11.94 -2.54
CA LEU A 22 1.88 12.45 -3.34
C LEU A 22 2.70 13.48 -2.57
N GLY A 23 3.95 13.68 -2.98
CA GLY A 23 4.82 14.70 -2.39
C GLY A 23 6.28 14.38 -2.62
N ARG A 24 7.13 15.38 -2.35
CA ARG A 24 8.59 15.26 -2.49
C ARG A 24 9.15 14.26 -1.47
N ASN A 25 10.40 13.84 -1.71
CA ASN A 25 11.13 13.05 -0.71
C ASN A 25 11.26 13.83 0.59
N GLY A 26 11.03 13.13 1.71
CA GLY A 26 11.04 13.77 3.04
C GLY A 26 9.75 14.50 3.43
N ALA A 27 8.71 14.51 2.58
CA ALA A 27 7.43 15.17 2.90
C ALA A 27 6.56 14.42 3.93
N GLY A 28 7.02 13.27 4.45
CA GLY A 28 6.28 12.52 5.48
C GLY A 28 5.35 11.42 4.94
N LYS A 29 5.36 11.10 3.64
CA LYS A 29 4.47 10.09 3.02
C LYS A 29 4.59 8.71 3.68
N THR A 30 5.79 8.12 3.64
CA THR A 30 6.08 6.81 4.26
C THR A 30 5.81 6.83 5.76
N SER A 31 6.14 7.92 6.45
CA SER A 31 5.86 8.11 7.88
C SER A 31 4.36 8.09 8.17
N THR A 32 3.56 8.68 7.29
CA THR A 32 2.08 8.63 7.39
C THR A 32 1.57 7.20 7.25
N LEU A 33 2.01 6.42 6.24
CA LEU A 33 1.63 5.02 6.10
C LEU A 33 2.04 4.17 7.31
N ARG A 34 3.27 4.37 7.79
CA ARG A 34 3.78 3.67 8.98
C ARG A 34 2.99 4.00 10.23
N ALA A 35 2.58 5.27 10.40
CA ALA A 35 1.71 5.69 11.49
C ALA A 35 0.35 4.98 11.44
N ILE A 36 -0.28 4.87 10.27
CA ILE A 36 -1.54 4.15 10.07
C ILE A 36 -1.38 2.65 10.37
N ALA A 37 -0.29 2.04 9.91
CA ALA A 37 0.02 0.64 10.16
C ALA A 37 0.53 0.38 11.60
N ARG A 38 0.68 1.42 12.41
CA ARG A 38 1.18 1.35 13.79
C ARG A 38 2.56 0.70 13.89
N VAL A 39 3.42 0.91 12.91
CA VAL A 39 4.82 0.50 12.97
C VAL A 39 5.53 1.39 14.00
N ASP A 40 6.43 0.80 14.79
CA ASP A 40 7.04 1.45 15.96
C ASP A 40 7.80 2.76 15.65
N SER A 41 8.19 2.99 14.41
CA SER A 41 8.87 4.23 13.98
C SER A 41 8.27 4.76 12.67
N PRO A 42 7.79 6.00 12.65
CA PRO A 42 7.76 6.99 13.74
C PRO A 42 6.69 6.71 14.79
N GLU A 43 6.94 7.12 16.02
CA GLU A 43 5.95 7.08 17.09
C GLU A 43 4.85 8.12 16.86
N VAL A 44 3.60 7.70 16.96
CA VAL A 44 2.45 8.62 16.95
C VAL A 44 2.27 9.18 18.37
N ARG A 45 2.64 10.44 18.56
CA ARG A 45 2.56 11.11 19.86
C ARG A 45 1.23 11.80 20.10
N HIS A 46 0.62 12.33 19.05
CA HIS A 46 -0.64 13.06 19.09
C HIS A 46 -1.47 12.74 17.86
N GLY A 47 -2.79 12.86 17.99
CA GLY A 47 -3.74 12.61 16.92
C GLY A 47 -4.45 11.27 17.06
N GLU A 48 -5.42 11.07 16.19
CA GLU A 48 -6.28 9.89 16.19
C GLU A 48 -6.27 9.24 14.82
N ILE A 49 -6.32 7.91 14.82
CA ILE A 49 -6.43 7.10 13.60
C ILE A 49 -7.57 6.11 13.82
N TRP A 50 -8.53 6.10 12.91
CA TRP A 50 -9.72 5.27 12.98
C TRP A 50 -9.88 4.39 11.75
N LEU A 51 -10.25 3.13 11.93
CA LEU A 51 -10.65 2.20 10.88
C LEU A 51 -11.96 1.52 11.30
N ASP A 52 -13.03 1.72 10.53
CA ASP A 52 -14.36 1.18 10.85
C ASP A 52 -14.78 1.41 12.31
N HIS A 53 -14.70 2.63 12.78
CA HIS A 53 -15.01 3.01 14.17
C HIS A 53 -14.10 2.38 15.24
N LYS A 54 -13.00 1.75 14.86
CA LYS A 54 -11.99 1.21 15.78
C LYS A 54 -10.79 2.14 15.89
N PRO A 55 -10.38 2.53 17.09
CA PRO A 55 -9.22 3.39 17.29
C PRO A 55 -7.92 2.61 17.07
N LEU A 56 -7.24 2.88 15.95
CA LEU A 56 -5.94 2.27 15.67
C LEU A 56 -4.82 2.92 16.49
N HIS A 57 -4.96 4.19 16.87
CA HIS A 57 -3.92 4.95 17.56
C HIS A 57 -3.51 4.35 18.92
N ASP A 58 -4.37 3.56 19.56
CA ASP A 58 -4.08 2.84 20.80
C ASP A 58 -3.54 1.41 20.58
N MET A 59 -3.43 0.99 19.31
CA MET A 59 -3.03 -0.38 18.95
C MET A 59 -1.53 -0.48 18.70
N ARG A 60 -0.98 -1.68 18.94
CA ARG A 60 0.32 -2.08 18.42
C ARG A 60 0.19 -2.55 16.96
N SER A 61 1.30 -2.60 16.22
CA SER A 61 1.30 -2.97 14.79
C SER A 61 0.61 -4.31 14.49
N HIS A 62 0.84 -5.34 15.30
CA HIS A 62 0.18 -6.64 15.14
C HIS A 62 -1.33 -6.60 15.37
N GLN A 63 -1.81 -5.68 16.23
CA GLN A 63 -3.24 -5.49 16.47
C GLN A 63 -3.89 -4.72 15.30
N ALA A 64 -3.25 -3.65 14.80
CA ALA A 64 -3.69 -2.96 13.58
C ALA A 64 -3.77 -3.92 12.39
N ALA A 65 -2.75 -4.76 12.24
CA ALA A 65 -2.71 -5.81 11.22
C ALA A 65 -3.89 -6.80 11.33
N ARG A 66 -4.22 -7.27 12.53
CA ARG A 66 -5.38 -8.16 12.77
C ARG A 66 -6.72 -7.45 12.57
N ASN A 67 -6.76 -6.13 12.66
CA ASN A 67 -7.94 -5.32 12.39
C ASN A 67 -8.09 -4.94 10.91
N GLY A 68 -7.23 -5.45 10.04
CA GLY A 68 -7.38 -5.34 8.60
C GLY A 68 -6.48 -4.31 7.93
N VAL A 69 -5.42 -3.83 8.59
CA VAL A 69 -4.41 -2.98 7.93
C VAL A 69 -3.32 -3.84 7.31
N GLY A 70 -3.11 -3.70 6.00
CA GLY A 70 -2.03 -4.36 5.26
C GLY A 70 -1.04 -3.34 4.72
N LEU A 71 0.21 -3.37 5.17
CA LEU A 71 1.29 -2.53 4.65
C LEU A 71 2.19 -3.35 3.73
N VAL A 72 2.37 -2.84 2.53
CA VAL A 72 3.39 -3.28 1.56
C VAL A 72 4.48 -2.22 1.53
N PRO A 73 5.63 -2.46 2.17
CA PRO A 73 6.72 -1.51 2.22
C PRO A 73 7.49 -1.48 0.89
N GLU A 74 8.24 -0.41 0.65
CA GLU A 74 9.09 -0.20 -0.52
C GLU A 74 10.09 -1.38 -0.74
N ASP A 75 10.69 -1.90 0.35
CA ASP A 75 11.64 -3.01 0.33
C ASP A 75 11.00 -4.40 0.16
N ARG A 76 9.66 -4.45 -0.06
CA ARG A 76 8.83 -5.66 -0.31
C ARG A 76 8.89 -6.71 0.79
N ARG A 77 9.95 -6.80 1.56
CA ARG A 77 10.19 -7.76 2.66
C ARG A 77 9.85 -9.20 2.32
N ILE A 78 10.28 -9.67 1.14
CA ILE A 78 10.16 -11.06 0.77
C ILE A 78 11.06 -11.88 1.69
N ILE A 79 10.52 -12.97 2.25
CA ILE A 79 11.26 -13.78 3.21
C ILE A 79 12.19 -14.71 2.45
N GLN A 80 13.50 -14.51 2.69
CA GLN A 80 14.55 -15.29 2.08
C GLN A 80 14.44 -16.77 2.51
N GLY A 81 14.76 -17.67 1.59
CA GLY A 81 14.73 -19.12 1.82
C GLY A 81 13.32 -19.73 1.79
N LEU A 82 12.27 -18.91 1.65
CA LEU A 82 10.90 -19.40 1.51
C LEU A 82 10.42 -19.31 0.06
N THR A 83 9.69 -20.32 -0.37
CA THR A 83 8.98 -20.32 -1.66
C THR A 83 7.86 -19.27 -1.67
N VAL A 84 7.32 -18.98 -2.85
CA VAL A 84 6.11 -18.15 -3.03
C VAL A 84 4.98 -18.66 -2.13
N GLU A 85 4.68 -19.96 -2.18
CA GLU A 85 3.62 -20.60 -1.40
C GLU A 85 3.85 -20.46 0.11
N GLU A 86 5.06 -20.71 0.59
CA GLU A 86 5.42 -20.58 2.01
C GLU A 86 5.36 -19.12 2.47
N ASN A 87 5.75 -18.14 1.63
CA ASN A 87 5.58 -16.72 1.91
C ASN A 87 4.10 -16.35 2.12
N LEU A 88 3.18 -16.91 1.31
CA LEU A 88 1.74 -16.68 1.45
C LEU A 88 1.16 -17.39 2.66
N GLN A 89 1.53 -18.65 2.89
CA GLN A 89 1.08 -19.43 4.05
C GLN A 89 1.49 -18.78 5.37
N LEU A 90 2.72 -18.29 5.45
CA LEU A 90 3.22 -17.61 6.65
C LEU A 90 2.52 -16.26 6.89
N ALA A 91 2.10 -15.58 5.82
CA ALA A 91 1.36 -14.33 5.92
C ALA A 91 -0.10 -14.52 6.37
N GLN A 92 -0.68 -15.69 6.11
CA GLN A 92 -2.06 -16.02 6.45
C GLN A 92 -2.19 -16.28 7.96
N ILE A 93 -2.68 -15.29 8.70
CA ILE A 93 -2.71 -15.30 10.18
C ILE A 93 -3.88 -16.16 10.72
N ALA A 94 -4.94 -16.30 9.93
CA ALA A 94 -6.18 -16.98 10.30
C ALA A 94 -6.77 -17.69 9.07
N PRO A 95 -7.72 -18.63 9.25
CA PRO A 95 -8.46 -19.17 8.12
C PRO A 95 -9.06 -18.06 7.26
N PRO A 96 -8.95 -18.13 5.93
CA PRO A 96 -9.39 -17.05 5.04
C PRO A 96 -10.91 -16.91 5.05
N ILE A 97 -11.37 -15.67 5.07
CA ILE A 97 -12.79 -15.30 4.91
C ILE A 97 -13.08 -15.01 3.45
N GLY A 98 -12.24 -14.23 2.78
CA GLY A 98 -12.41 -13.79 1.41
C GLY A 98 -11.18 -13.97 0.52
N TRP A 99 -9.99 -13.92 1.07
CA TRP A 99 -8.72 -13.97 0.34
C TRP A 99 -7.94 -15.27 0.62
N SER A 100 -8.40 -16.38 0.04
CA SER A 100 -7.62 -17.62 0.06
C SER A 100 -6.38 -17.52 -0.81
N ILE A 101 -5.40 -18.40 -0.59
CA ILE A 101 -4.19 -18.48 -1.42
C ILE A 101 -4.57 -18.83 -2.87
N GLU A 102 -5.57 -19.68 -3.09
CA GLU A 102 -6.09 -20.04 -4.41
C GLU A 102 -6.66 -18.80 -5.13
N ARG A 103 -7.48 -18.00 -4.44
CA ARG A 103 -8.00 -16.75 -4.99
C ARG A 103 -6.89 -15.74 -5.33
N VAL A 104 -5.83 -15.72 -4.53
CA VAL A 104 -4.64 -14.90 -4.83
C VAL A 104 -3.95 -15.39 -6.09
N TYR A 105 -3.83 -16.72 -6.32
CA TYR A 105 -3.26 -17.25 -7.56
C TYR A 105 -4.13 -16.97 -8.79
N ASP A 106 -5.46 -16.90 -8.63
CA ASP A 106 -6.35 -16.48 -9.72
C ASP A 106 -6.08 -15.01 -10.12
N LEU A 107 -5.82 -14.16 -9.15
CA LEU A 107 -5.50 -12.75 -9.38
C LEU A 107 -4.05 -12.55 -9.88
N PHE A 108 -3.12 -13.39 -9.42
CA PHE A 108 -1.70 -13.36 -9.75
C PHE A 108 -1.26 -14.70 -10.35
N PRO A 109 -1.66 -15.04 -11.59
CA PRO A 109 -1.39 -16.37 -12.18
C PRO A 109 0.10 -16.74 -12.21
N ARG A 110 0.98 -15.75 -12.46
CA ARG A 110 2.43 -15.95 -12.43
C ARG A 110 2.97 -16.42 -11.08
N LEU A 111 2.38 -15.98 -9.98
CA LEU A 111 2.74 -16.47 -8.64
C LEU A 111 2.30 -17.94 -8.49
N GLY A 112 1.12 -18.30 -9.00
CA GLY A 112 0.63 -19.67 -9.01
C GLY A 112 1.53 -20.62 -9.81
N GLU A 113 1.99 -20.19 -10.99
CA GLU A 113 2.94 -20.94 -11.83
C GLU A 113 4.29 -21.16 -11.12
N ARG A 114 4.71 -20.21 -10.29
CA ARG A 114 6.00 -20.19 -9.58
C ARG A 114 5.89 -20.50 -8.09
N ARG A 115 4.78 -21.07 -7.65
CA ARG A 115 4.48 -21.27 -6.21
C ARG A 115 5.58 -22.00 -5.44
N LYS A 116 6.34 -22.87 -6.08
CA LYS A 116 7.44 -23.63 -5.48
C LYS A 116 8.83 -22.98 -5.66
N GLN A 117 8.90 -21.85 -6.38
CA GLN A 117 10.13 -21.10 -6.56
C GLN A 117 10.39 -20.25 -5.29
N GLU A 118 11.66 -20.10 -4.91
CA GLU A 118 12.06 -19.20 -3.83
C GLU A 118 11.67 -17.74 -4.17
N GLY A 119 10.99 -17.05 -3.24
CA GLY A 119 10.43 -15.72 -3.48
C GLY A 119 11.47 -14.65 -3.84
N THR A 120 12.67 -14.73 -3.27
CA THR A 120 13.76 -13.78 -3.54
C THR A 120 14.41 -13.95 -4.92
N THR A 121 14.15 -15.07 -5.60
CA THR A 121 14.66 -15.34 -6.96
C THR A 121 13.71 -14.89 -8.07
N LEU A 122 12.54 -14.39 -7.70
CA LEU A 122 11.57 -13.78 -8.63
C LEU A 122 12.10 -12.46 -9.21
N SER A 123 11.56 -12.05 -10.36
CA SER A 123 11.78 -10.70 -10.89
C SER A 123 11.26 -9.63 -9.91
N GLY A 124 11.75 -8.39 -10.02
CA GLY A 124 11.31 -7.30 -9.15
C GLY A 124 9.79 -7.08 -9.18
N GLY A 125 9.16 -7.18 -10.36
CA GLY A 125 7.71 -7.08 -10.50
C GLY A 125 6.96 -8.24 -9.83
N GLU A 126 7.44 -9.48 -10.01
CA GLU A 126 6.85 -10.64 -9.34
C GLU A 126 7.03 -10.60 -7.82
N GLN A 127 8.17 -10.08 -7.33
CA GLN A 127 8.35 -9.83 -5.90
C GLN A 127 7.38 -8.77 -5.38
N GLN A 128 7.11 -7.71 -6.15
CA GLN A 128 6.12 -6.71 -5.81
C GLN A 128 4.71 -7.31 -5.74
N MET A 129 4.35 -8.15 -6.73
CA MET A 129 3.09 -8.89 -6.72
C MET A 129 2.98 -9.82 -5.52
N LEU A 130 4.08 -10.52 -5.16
CA LEU A 130 4.12 -11.38 -3.98
C LEU A 130 3.95 -10.58 -2.68
N ALA A 131 4.54 -9.38 -2.59
CA ALA A 131 4.37 -8.52 -1.42
C ALA A 131 2.91 -8.05 -1.26
N VAL A 132 2.24 -7.67 -2.35
CA VAL A 132 0.80 -7.35 -2.36
C VAL A 132 -0.04 -8.57 -2.00
N ALA A 133 0.23 -9.73 -2.61
CA ALA A 133 -0.45 -10.98 -2.34
C ALA A 133 -0.39 -11.38 -0.86
N ARG A 134 0.78 -11.21 -0.22
CA ARG A 134 0.97 -11.46 1.22
C ARG A 134 0.12 -10.54 2.10
N ALA A 135 -0.14 -9.33 1.67
CA ALA A 135 -1.08 -8.45 2.38
C ALA A 135 -2.52 -8.96 2.23
N LEU A 136 -2.94 -9.31 1.00
CA LEU A 136 -4.32 -9.73 0.70
C LEU A 136 -4.74 -11.01 1.44
N VAL A 137 -3.87 -12.05 1.51
CA VAL A 137 -4.21 -13.32 2.18
C VAL A 137 -4.53 -13.19 3.69
N ARG A 138 -4.40 -11.99 4.23
CA ARG A 138 -4.74 -11.64 5.61
C ARG A 138 -6.16 -11.09 5.77
N ASP A 139 -6.96 -11.09 4.71
CA ASP A 139 -8.31 -10.50 4.69
C ASP A 139 -8.34 -9.05 5.18
N ILE A 140 -7.44 -8.22 4.63
CA ILE A 140 -7.32 -6.81 4.98
C ILE A 140 -8.51 -5.99 4.49
N LYS A 141 -8.75 -4.86 5.15
CA LYS A 141 -9.74 -3.83 4.79
C LYS A 141 -9.10 -2.62 4.13
N LEU A 142 -7.86 -2.34 4.51
CA LEU A 142 -7.08 -1.20 4.04
C LEU A 142 -5.71 -1.69 3.57
N LEU A 143 -5.43 -1.47 2.29
CA LEU A 143 -4.14 -1.74 1.66
C LEU A 143 -3.31 -0.46 1.62
N LEU A 144 -2.13 -0.50 2.21
CA LEU A 144 -1.16 0.58 2.20
C LEU A 144 0.02 0.18 1.31
N LEU A 145 0.26 0.93 0.23
CA LEU A 145 1.34 0.69 -0.73
C LEU A 145 2.36 1.82 -0.65
N ASP A 146 3.58 1.49 -0.23
CA ASP A 146 4.69 2.43 -0.12
C ASP A 146 5.61 2.30 -1.32
N GLU A 147 5.57 3.27 -2.23
CA GLU A 147 6.35 3.36 -3.46
C GLU A 147 6.39 2.04 -4.28
N PRO A 148 5.22 1.46 -4.63
CA PRO A 148 5.15 0.13 -5.22
C PRO A 148 5.80 0.01 -6.60
N TYR A 149 6.10 1.12 -7.26
CA TYR A 149 6.68 1.16 -8.61
C TYR A 149 8.19 1.42 -8.61
N GLU A 150 8.78 1.65 -7.42
CA GLU A 150 10.20 2.01 -7.29
C GLU A 150 11.12 0.94 -7.90
N GLY A 151 12.04 1.39 -8.76
CA GLY A 151 13.03 0.53 -9.40
C GLY A 151 12.49 -0.45 -10.45
N LEU A 152 11.24 -0.28 -10.92
CA LEU A 152 10.61 -1.16 -11.90
C LEU A 152 10.58 -0.54 -13.30
N ALA A 153 10.73 -1.39 -14.32
CA ALA A 153 10.60 -0.96 -15.70
C ALA A 153 9.13 -0.55 -16.03
N PRO A 154 8.90 0.42 -16.93
CA PRO A 154 7.55 0.92 -17.24
C PRO A 154 6.54 -0.17 -17.63
N VAL A 155 6.96 -1.19 -18.35
CA VAL A 155 6.10 -2.32 -18.74
C VAL A 155 5.62 -3.11 -17.51
N ILE A 156 6.47 -3.25 -16.50
CA ILE A 156 6.14 -3.94 -15.26
C ILE A 156 5.20 -3.08 -14.40
N VAL A 157 5.41 -1.77 -14.37
CA VAL A 157 4.50 -0.82 -13.71
C VAL A 157 3.09 -0.97 -14.27
N GLN A 158 2.92 -1.03 -15.60
CA GLN A 158 1.62 -1.22 -16.23
C GLN A 158 0.96 -2.56 -15.86
N GLU A 159 1.73 -3.64 -15.69
CA GLU A 159 1.20 -4.93 -15.23
C GLU A 159 0.71 -4.85 -13.78
N ILE A 160 1.45 -4.15 -12.91
CA ILE A 160 1.06 -3.92 -11.51
C ILE A 160 -0.18 -3.04 -11.45
N GLU A 161 -0.25 -1.96 -12.23
CA GLU A 161 -1.42 -1.08 -12.31
C GLU A 161 -2.69 -1.85 -12.68
N LYS A 162 -2.62 -2.71 -13.71
CA LYS A 162 -3.76 -3.56 -14.11
C LYS A 162 -4.23 -4.45 -12.97
N THR A 163 -3.31 -5.03 -12.22
CA THR A 163 -3.66 -5.89 -11.08
C THR A 163 -4.25 -5.06 -9.93
N LEU A 164 -3.71 -3.89 -9.64
CA LEU A 164 -4.27 -2.99 -8.63
C LEU A 164 -5.66 -2.46 -9.02
N GLN A 165 -5.92 -2.26 -10.32
CA GLN A 165 -7.27 -1.94 -10.83
C GLN A 165 -8.26 -3.09 -10.59
N GLN A 166 -7.83 -4.35 -10.75
CA GLN A 166 -8.65 -5.51 -10.42
C GLN A 166 -8.95 -5.58 -8.91
N ILE A 167 -7.95 -5.32 -8.07
CA ILE A 167 -8.13 -5.25 -6.61
C ILE A 167 -9.10 -4.13 -6.23
N LYS A 168 -9.00 -2.97 -6.88
CA LYS A 168 -9.96 -1.86 -6.75
C LYS A 168 -11.39 -2.29 -7.11
N ALA A 169 -11.56 -2.97 -8.24
CA ALA A 169 -12.88 -3.45 -8.69
C ALA A 169 -13.51 -4.44 -7.71
N LEU A 170 -12.71 -5.10 -6.86
CA LEU A 170 -13.17 -5.96 -5.77
C LEU A 170 -13.50 -5.18 -4.48
N GLY A 171 -13.45 -3.85 -4.52
CA GLY A 171 -13.84 -2.97 -3.41
C GLY A 171 -12.76 -2.72 -2.36
N MET A 172 -11.50 -3.03 -2.65
CA MET A 172 -10.40 -2.81 -1.71
C MET A 172 -10.09 -1.31 -1.55
N THR A 173 -10.13 -0.83 -0.33
CA THR A 173 -9.69 0.53 0.02
C THR A 173 -8.17 0.57 0.06
N THR A 174 -7.57 1.56 -0.62
CA THR A 174 -6.11 1.61 -0.80
C THR A 174 -5.57 3.03 -0.63
N ILE A 175 -4.45 3.15 0.07
CA ILE A 175 -3.58 4.33 0.00
C ILE A 175 -2.32 3.93 -0.75
N ILE A 176 -2.01 4.65 -1.82
CA ILE A 176 -0.77 4.50 -2.56
C ILE A 176 0.10 5.73 -2.36
N VAL A 177 1.31 5.52 -1.87
CA VAL A 177 2.33 6.56 -1.75
C VAL A 177 3.27 6.44 -2.92
N GLU A 178 3.48 7.53 -3.64
CA GLU A 178 4.40 7.60 -4.76
C GLU A 178 5.11 8.95 -4.85
N GLN A 179 6.32 8.93 -5.38
CA GLN A 179 7.05 10.11 -5.76
C GLN A 179 6.70 10.54 -7.19
N THR A 180 6.64 9.57 -8.11
CA THR A 180 6.24 9.78 -9.50
C THR A 180 4.73 9.72 -9.63
N ALA A 181 4.10 10.89 -9.70
CA ALA A 181 2.65 11.02 -9.56
C ALA A 181 1.82 10.30 -10.63
N VAL A 182 2.27 10.27 -11.90
CA VAL A 182 1.42 9.89 -13.05
C VAL A 182 0.84 8.48 -12.90
N ALA A 183 1.66 7.49 -12.57
CA ALA A 183 1.20 6.10 -12.42
C ALA A 183 0.18 5.95 -11.26
N ALA A 184 0.46 6.57 -10.12
CA ALA A 184 -0.46 6.54 -8.99
C ALA A 184 -1.79 7.25 -9.30
N LEU A 185 -1.75 8.38 -10.04
CA LEU A 185 -2.93 9.16 -10.39
C LEU A 185 -3.86 8.44 -11.39
N HIS A 186 -3.31 7.61 -12.29
CA HIS A 186 -4.14 6.80 -13.19
C HIS A 186 -4.96 5.74 -12.44
N LEU A 187 -4.48 5.29 -11.30
CA LEU A 187 -5.15 4.29 -10.45
C LEU A 187 -6.12 4.94 -9.46
N ALA A 188 -5.75 6.12 -8.92
CA ALA A 188 -6.43 6.75 -7.79
C ALA A 188 -7.73 7.46 -8.20
N ASP A 189 -8.68 7.52 -7.27
CA ASP A 189 -9.89 8.35 -7.36
C ASP A 189 -9.59 9.78 -6.88
N ARG A 190 -8.76 9.89 -5.84
CA ARG A 190 -8.44 11.11 -5.14
C ARG A 190 -6.95 11.22 -4.90
N ALA A 191 -6.45 12.45 -4.91
CA ALA A 191 -5.05 12.75 -4.63
C ALA A 191 -4.94 13.72 -3.46
N LEU A 192 -4.02 13.40 -2.56
CA LEU A 192 -3.55 14.27 -1.50
C LEU A 192 -2.10 14.64 -1.80
N ILE A 193 -1.77 15.92 -1.77
CA ILE A 193 -0.38 16.37 -1.91
C ILE A 193 0.13 16.80 -0.56
N LEU A 194 1.19 16.16 -0.13
CA LEU A 194 1.89 16.43 1.12
C LEU A 194 3.14 17.27 0.83
N ASP A 195 3.26 18.39 1.48
CA ASP A 195 4.45 19.24 1.45
C ASP A 195 4.74 19.78 2.86
N MET A 196 6.01 19.69 3.28
CA MET A 196 6.45 20.09 4.62
C MET A 196 5.50 19.61 5.74
N ASP A 197 5.22 18.30 5.72
CA ASP A 197 4.36 17.61 6.70
C ASP A 197 2.90 18.08 6.74
N GLN A 198 2.42 18.79 5.73
CA GLN A 198 1.03 19.27 5.64
C GLN A 198 0.38 18.86 4.32
N ILE A 199 -0.92 18.60 4.35
CA ILE A 199 -1.71 18.41 3.13
C ILE A 199 -1.98 19.80 2.53
N VAL A 200 -1.37 20.06 1.37
CA VAL A 200 -1.52 21.32 0.61
C VAL A 200 -2.53 21.22 -0.50
N PHE A 201 -2.95 20.03 -0.86
CA PHE A 201 -3.99 19.76 -1.85
C PHE A 201 -4.77 18.50 -1.47
N ASP A 202 -6.07 18.55 -1.66
CA ASP A 202 -7.00 17.44 -1.49
C ASP A 202 -8.10 17.58 -2.55
N GLY A 203 -8.11 16.67 -3.54
CA GLY A 203 -9.02 16.74 -4.67
C GLY A 203 -9.01 15.49 -5.53
N THR A 204 -9.67 15.51 -6.66
CA THR A 204 -9.71 14.37 -7.57
C THR A 204 -8.34 14.12 -8.22
N ALA A 205 -8.02 12.87 -8.50
CA ALA A 205 -6.80 12.52 -9.22
C ALA A 205 -6.75 13.17 -10.61
N HIS A 206 -7.91 13.34 -11.24
CA HIS A 206 -8.03 13.98 -12.56
C HIS A 206 -7.62 15.46 -12.55
N GLU A 207 -7.99 16.22 -11.52
CA GLU A 207 -7.56 17.61 -11.37
C GLU A 207 -6.04 17.76 -11.34
N VAL A 208 -5.35 16.81 -10.69
CA VAL A 208 -3.88 16.82 -10.63
C VAL A 208 -3.27 16.42 -11.98
N LEU A 209 -3.83 15.41 -12.67
CA LEU A 209 -3.37 14.98 -13.98
C LEU A 209 -3.46 16.11 -15.00
N ASP A 210 -4.58 16.84 -15.05
CA ASP A 210 -4.77 17.97 -15.96
C ASP A 210 -3.71 19.07 -15.74
N HIS A 211 -3.28 19.28 -14.49
CA HIS A 211 -2.22 20.23 -14.19
C HIS A 211 -0.81 19.72 -14.53
N VAL A 212 -0.59 18.40 -14.53
CA VAL A 212 0.70 17.80 -14.93
C VAL A 212 0.85 17.84 -16.44
N ASP A 213 -0.20 17.52 -17.20
CA ASP A 213 -0.19 17.50 -18.67
C ASP A 213 -0.03 18.92 -19.27
N LEU A 214 -0.47 19.96 -18.56
CA LEU A 214 -0.29 21.36 -18.98
C LEU A 214 1.15 21.89 -18.80
N ARG A 215 2.07 21.11 -18.18
CA ARG A 215 3.48 21.49 -17.95
C ARG A 215 4.46 20.81 -18.90
N HIS A 216 3.98 19.99 -19.82
CA HIS A 216 4.71 19.38 -20.92
C HIS A 216 4.24 19.95 -22.25
#